data_235ac1204e99be1351c63e0b1e63149a
#
_entry.id   235ac1204e99be1351c63e0b1e63149a
#
_cell.length_a   1.000
_cell.length_b   1.000
_cell.length_c   1.000
_cell.angle_alpha   90.00
_cell.angle_beta   90.00
_cell.angle_gamma   90.00
#
_symmetry.space_group_name_H-M   'P 1'
#
loop_
_entity.id
_entity.type
_entity.pdbx_description
1 polymer ?
#
loop_
_entity_poly.entity_id
_entity_poly.type
_entity_poly.pdbx_seq_one_letter_code
_entity_poly.pdbx_strand_id
1 'polypeptide(L)'
;SGIVVADPTGTYQPGQIVAMVPNQPPHQTEGVFFENYLEGTHFLSSGFNGFMQEVVALPLDRVVAYPEEVRGPVTALAEFSSVAMHAIHRFDLIAHQRRESVLILGDGSLSYVVATSLHYLYPDLKITVVGRNNDKLQLFNFIHQAILTSELTEDQRFDHAFECTGGQGSEPAINDIIDHIKPQGTVMLMGVSDNRVAVNTRDVLEKGLTFVGSSRSGREDFERAVEMLANRRVQSRLKNIIHVDGEVQAISDIHRAFATDLVTPFKTVFKWGI
;
A
#
# COMPACT_ATOMS: atom_id res chain seq x y z
N SER A 1 12.21 0.55 -7.92
CA SER A 1 13.03 1.75 -8.16
C SER A 1 14.24 1.43 -9.01
N GLY A 2 14.78 2.41 -9.68
CA GLY A 2 15.93 2.30 -10.58
C GLY A 2 16.80 3.55 -10.57
N ILE A 3 17.84 3.52 -11.39
CA ILE A 3 18.75 4.65 -11.61
C ILE A 3 18.65 5.04 -13.08
N VAL A 4 18.49 6.32 -13.37
CA VAL A 4 18.47 6.83 -14.73
C VAL A 4 19.82 6.58 -15.41
N VAL A 5 19.81 5.89 -16.53
CA VAL A 5 20.99 5.68 -17.36
C VAL A 5 21.09 6.78 -18.43
N ALA A 6 19.99 7.05 -19.12
CA ALA A 6 19.91 8.10 -20.13
C ALA A 6 18.45 8.60 -20.25
N ASP A 7 18.32 9.89 -20.49
CA ASP A 7 17.05 10.53 -20.87
C ASP A 7 17.31 11.51 -22.01
N PRO A 8 16.89 11.19 -23.26
CA PRO A 8 17.07 12.07 -24.42
C PRO A 8 16.34 13.40 -24.31
N THR A 9 15.33 13.51 -23.43
CA THR A 9 14.55 14.76 -23.24
C THR A 9 15.22 15.74 -22.28
N GLY A 10 16.17 15.26 -21.48
CA GLY A 10 16.86 16.06 -20.46
C GLY A 10 16.04 16.36 -19.20
N THR A 11 14.89 15.73 -19.03
CA THR A 11 14.04 15.89 -17.83
C THR A 11 14.70 15.27 -16.60
N TYR A 12 15.29 14.09 -16.76
CA TYR A 12 16.01 13.37 -15.71
C TYR A 12 17.51 13.31 -16.02
N GLN A 13 18.33 13.37 -14.96
CA GLN A 13 19.79 13.30 -15.13
C GLN A 13 20.29 11.86 -14.91
N PRO A 14 21.31 11.41 -15.65
CA PRO A 14 21.99 10.14 -15.38
C PRO A 14 22.45 10.06 -13.92
N GLY A 15 22.23 8.90 -13.28
CA GLY A 15 22.51 8.67 -11.86
C GLY A 15 21.39 9.07 -10.90
N GLN A 16 20.34 9.74 -11.36
CA GLN A 16 19.19 10.09 -10.54
C GLN A 16 18.39 8.83 -10.16
N ILE A 17 17.99 8.72 -8.88
CA ILE A 17 17.15 7.61 -8.39
C ILE A 17 15.69 7.92 -8.71
N VAL A 18 14.96 6.94 -9.24
CA VAL A 18 13.58 7.07 -9.66
C VAL A 18 12.70 5.91 -9.21
N ALA A 19 11.44 6.20 -8.92
CA ALA A 19 10.38 5.21 -8.85
C ALA A 19 9.84 4.97 -10.25
N MET A 20 9.58 3.70 -10.58
CA MET A 20 9.00 3.28 -11.86
C MET A 20 7.53 2.93 -11.64
N VAL A 21 6.65 3.56 -12.39
CA VAL A 21 5.19 3.38 -12.31
C VAL A 21 4.79 2.20 -13.20
N PRO A 22 4.32 1.08 -12.62
CA PRO A 22 3.99 -0.12 -13.41
C PRO A 22 2.68 -0.01 -14.16
N ASN A 23 1.82 0.93 -13.80
CA ASN A 23 0.54 1.14 -14.45
C ASN A 23 0.73 1.75 -15.85
N GLN A 24 0.16 1.11 -16.87
CA GLN A 24 0.24 1.52 -18.28
C GLN A 24 -1.20 1.71 -18.79
N PRO A 25 -1.81 2.90 -18.60
CA PRO A 25 -3.15 3.15 -19.05
C PRO A 25 -3.20 3.23 -20.59
N PRO A 26 -4.32 2.90 -21.22
CA PRO A 26 -4.57 3.24 -22.61
C PRO A 26 -4.61 4.77 -22.77
N HIS A 27 -4.53 5.27 -23.99
CA HIS A 27 -4.66 6.71 -24.25
C HIS A 27 -5.93 7.25 -23.57
N GLN A 28 -5.83 8.46 -23.00
CA GLN A 28 -6.81 9.11 -22.13
C GLN A 28 -8.25 8.89 -22.57
N THR A 29 -9.06 8.39 -21.64
CA THR A 29 -10.51 8.37 -21.74
C THR A 29 -11.05 9.46 -20.82
N GLU A 30 -11.81 10.39 -21.36
CA GLU A 30 -12.46 11.45 -20.59
C GLU A 30 -13.43 10.83 -19.55
N GLY A 31 -13.48 11.39 -18.35
CA GLY A 31 -14.50 11.10 -17.35
C GLY A 31 -14.18 9.99 -16.34
N VAL A 32 -12.99 9.43 -16.34
CA VAL A 32 -12.53 8.47 -15.33
C VAL A 32 -11.48 9.11 -14.45
N PHE A 33 -11.69 9.07 -13.12
CA PHE A 33 -10.79 9.73 -12.15
C PHE A 33 -9.44 9.06 -11.99
N PHE A 34 -9.36 7.72 -12.13
CA PHE A 34 -8.16 6.95 -11.81
C PHE A 34 -7.74 6.07 -12.99
N GLU A 35 -6.54 6.29 -13.49
CA GLU A 35 -5.96 5.58 -14.64
C GLU A 35 -5.80 4.07 -14.44
N ASN A 36 -5.64 3.60 -13.21
CA ASN A 36 -5.47 2.19 -12.88
C ASN A 36 -6.75 1.35 -13.00
N TYR A 37 -7.92 1.98 -13.19
CA TYR A 37 -9.20 1.28 -13.42
C TYR A 37 -9.72 1.42 -14.86
N LEU A 38 -8.97 2.05 -15.75
CA LEU A 38 -9.37 2.13 -17.16
C LEU A 38 -9.36 0.75 -17.81
N GLU A 39 -10.38 0.46 -18.58
CA GLU A 39 -10.40 -0.76 -19.39
C GLU A 39 -9.22 -0.78 -20.36
N GLY A 40 -8.52 -1.90 -20.47
CA GLY A 40 -7.32 -2.03 -21.27
C GLY A 40 -6.03 -1.55 -20.59
N THR A 41 -6.08 -1.06 -19.35
CA THR A 41 -4.89 -0.74 -18.58
C THR A 41 -4.06 -2.00 -18.31
N HIS A 42 -2.78 -1.94 -18.67
CA HIS A 42 -1.81 -2.97 -18.36
C HIS A 42 -1.08 -2.62 -17.06
N PHE A 43 -0.73 -3.64 -16.28
CA PHE A 43 0.08 -3.47 -15.10
C PHE A 43 1.33 -4.33 -15.20
N LEU A 44 2.49 -3.70 -15.34
CA LEU A 44 3.77 -4.40 -15.47
C LEU A 44 4.05 -5.24 -14.22
N SER A 45 4.61 -6.41 -14.38
CA SER A 45 4.78 -7.46 -13.36
C SER A 45 3.49 -8.21 -12.98
N SER A 46 2.37 -7.95 -13.66
CA SER A 46 1.11 -8.69 -13.47
C SER A 46 0.53 -9.07 -14.84
N GLY A 47 0.93 -10.24 -15.35
CA GLY A 47 0.58 -10.70 -16.71
C GLY A 47 1.43 -10.11 -17.84
N PHE A 48 2.31 -9.17 -17.54
CA PHE A 48 3.26 -8.52 -18.45
C PHE A 48 4.65 -8.49 -17.83
N ASN A 49 5.71 -8.33 -18.65
CA ASN A 49 7.07 -8.20 -18.16
C ASN A 49 7.18 -6.99 -17.22
N GLY A 50 7.85 -7.20 -16.08
CA GLY A 50 8.05 -6.19 -15.06
C GLY A 50 9.44 -5.55 -15.08
N PHE A 51 9.87 -5.04 -13.94
CA PHE A 51 11.08 -4.25 -13.77
C PHE A 51 12.31 -5.06 -13.30
N MET A 52 12.21 -6.38 -13.21
CA MET A 52 13.36 -7.24 -12.92
C MET A 52 14.17 -7.44 -14.22
N GLN A 53 14.84 -6.39 -14.64
CA GLN A 53 15.63 -6.28 -15.88
C GLN A 53 16.84 -5.39 -15.62
N GLU A 54 17.91 -5.56 -16.41
CA GLU A 54 19.11 -4.74 -16.34
C GLU A 54 18.83 -3.30 -16.74
N VAL A 55 18.07 -3.12 -17.82
CA VAL A 55 17.66 -1.81 -18.32
C VAL A 55 16.19 -1.85 -18.72
N VAL A 56 15.46 -0.83 -18.30
CA VAL A 56 14.04 -0.64 -18.64
C VAL A 56 13.86 0.68 -19.35
N ALA A 57 13.16 0.68 -20.50
CA ALA A 57 12.75 1.89 -21.18
C ALA A 57 11.29 2.22 -20.78
N LEU A 58 11.07 3.44 -20.29
CA LEU A 58 9.76 3.91 -19.84
C LEU A 58 9.44 5.28 -20.42
N PRO A 59 8.15 5.56 -20.69
CA PRO A 59 7.70 6.92 -20.95
C PRO A 59 7.98 7.84 -19.74
N LEU A 60 8.17 9.13 -19.96
CA LEU A 60 8.47 10.09 -18.88
C LEU A 60 7.38 10.15 -17.82
N ASP A 61 6.13 9.99 -18.22
CA ASP A 61 4.98 9.98 -17.32
C ASP A 61 4.87 8.69 -16.48
N ARG A 62 5.73 7.71 -16.72
CA ARG A 62 5.83 6.46 -15.93
C ARG A 62 7.05 6.45 -15.00
N VAL A 63 7.66 7.61 -14.77
CA VAL A 63 8.84 7.77 -13.92
C VAL A 63 8.60 8.93 -12.95
N VAL A 64 8.97 8.73 -11.67
CA VAL A 64 8.91 9.76 -10.61
C VAL A 64 10.26 9.82 -9.93
N ALA A 65 10.92 10.99 -9.95
CA ALA A 65 12.22 11.16 -9.32
C ALA A 65 12.11 11.23 -7.80
N TYR A 66 13.03 10.58 -7.10
CA TYR A 66 13.19 10.77 -5.67
C TYR A 66 13.95 12.07 -5.38
N PRO A 67 13.57 12.80 -4.31
CA PRO A 67 14.44 13.80 -3.72
C PRO A 67 15.78 13.20 -3.28
N GLU A 68 16.84 14.01 -3.27
CA GLU A 68 18.21 13.53 -2.98
C GLU A 68 18.36 12.86 -1.60
N GLU A 69 17.56 13.25 -0.63
CA GLU A 69 17.53 12.70 0.73
C GLU A 69 16.89 11.29 0.82
N VAL A 70 16.20 10.83 -0.23
CA VAL A 70 15.57 9.51 -0.27
C VAL A 70 16.51 8.51 -0.95
N ARG A 71 17.18 7.70 -0.14
CA ARG A 71 18.17 6.72 -0.64
C ARG A 71 18.06 5.39 0.12
N GLY A 72 18.59 4.34 -0.49
CA GLY A 72 18.71 3.01 0.12
C GLY A 72 17.42 2.20 0.06
N PRO A 73 17.28 1.14 0.88
CA PRO A 73 16.24 0.12 0.71
C PRO A 73 14.79 0.64 0.74
N VAL A 74 14.55 1.78 1.39
CA VAL A 74 13.22 2.40 1.48
C VAL A 74 12.67 2.80 0.11
N THR A 75 13.53 3.08 -0.88
CA THR A 75 13.10 3.40 -2.25
C THR A 75 12.36 2.24 -2.92
N ALA A 76 12.61 1.00 -2.51
CA ALA A 76 11.90 -0.17 -3.03
C ALA A 76 10.41 -0.19 -2.63
N LEU A 77 10.00 0.59 -1.61
CA LEU A 77 8.63 0.64 -1.12
C LEU A 77 7.73 1.68 -1.81
N ALA A 78 8.20 2.37 -2.86
CA ALA A 78 7.38 3.38 -3.54
C ALA A 78 6.09 2.80 -4.11
N GLU A 79 6.17 1.67 -4.81
CA GLU A 79 4.97 1.01 -5.35
C GLU A 79 4.01 0.63 -4.23
N PHE A 80 4.51 0.01 -3.19
CA PHE A 80 3.70 -0.42 -2.06
C PHE A 80 3.09 0.76 -1.28
N SER A 81 3.84 1.86 -1.15
CA SER A 81 3.35 3.11 -0.57
C SER A 81 2.32 3.80 -1.46
N SER A 82 2.48 3.72 -2.79
CA SER A 82 1.53 4.30 -3.72
C SER A 82 0.15 3.63 -3.67
N VAL A 83 0.09 2.32 -3.41
CA VAL A 83 -1.17 1.61 -3.18
C VAL A 83 -1.90 2.15 -1.94
N ALA A 84 -1.19 2.42 -0.85
CA ALA A 84 -1.77 3.06 0.33
C ALA A 84 -2.24 4.49 0.05
N MET A 85 -1.43 5.29 -0.68
CA MET A 85 -1.81 6.65 -1.07
C MET A 85 -3.04 6.66 -1.97
N HIS A 86 -3.16 5.71 -2.90
CA HIS A 86 -4.34 5.54 -3.73
C HIS A 86 -5.60 5.27 -2.91
N ALA A 87 -5.52 4.32 -1.97
CA ALA A 87 -6.65 4.00 -1.10
C ALA A 87 -7.07 5.21 -0.26
N ILE A 88 -6.12 5.95 0.30
CA ILE A 88 -6.40 7.15 1.10
C ILE A 88 -6.97 8.26 0.22
N HIS A 89 -6.47 8.45 -1.00
CA HIS A 89 -7.04 9.42 -1.94
C HIS A 89 -8.51 9.10 -2.26
N ARG A 90 -8.84 7.85 -2.55
CA ARG A 90 -10.24 7.43 -2.74
C ARG A 90 -11.08 7.60 -1.48
N PHE A 91 -10.52 7.28 -0.32
CA PHE A 91 -11.14 7.51 0.98
C PHE A 91 -11.49 8.99 1.17
N ASP A 92 -10.59 9.90 0.84
CA ASP A 92 -10.80 11.35 0.99
C ASP A 92 -11.92 11.90 0.13
N LEU A 93 -12.11 11.33 -1.06
CA LEU A 93 -13.18 11.73 -1.98
C LEU A 93 -14.57 11.25 -1.56
N ILE A 94 -14.65 10.14 -0.82
CA ILE A 94 -15.91 9.42 -0.60
C ILE A 94 -16.36 9.48 0.86
N ALA A 95 -15.42 9.36 1.81
CA ALA A 95 -15.73 9.26 3.22
C ALA A 95 -16.27 10.58 3.79
N HIS A 96 -17.24 10.47 4.70
CA HIS A 96 -17.76 11.65 5.42
C HIS A 96 -16.69 12.29 6.33
N GLN A 97 -16.94 13.52 6.80
CA GLN A 97 -15.96 14.33 7.51
C GLN A 97 -15.77 13.98 8.99
N ARG A 98 -16.61 13.15 9.60
CA ARG A 98 -16.35 12.62 10.95
C ARG A 98 -15.26 11.57 10.85
N ARG A 99 -14.03 11.97 11.15
CA ARG A 99 -12.80 11.18 10.96
C ARG A 99 -11.94 11.23 12.21
N GLU A 100 -12.52 10.91 13.37
CA GLU A 100 -11.78 10.88 14.64
C GLU A 100 -11.04 9.56 14.84
N SER A 101 -11.59 8.45 14.33
CA SER A 101 -11.08 7.11 14.52
C SER A 101 -11.17 6.24 13.27
N VAL A 102 -10.11 5.48 13.02
CA VAL A 102 -10.03 4.50 11.92
C VAL A 102 -9.57 3.17 12.46
N LEU A 103 -10.25 2.11 12.01
CA LEU A 103 -9.87 0.72 12.24
C LEU A 103 -9.09 0.19 11.02
N ILE A 104 -7.96 -0.47 11.25
CA ILE A 104 -7.24 -1.22 10.22
C ILE A 104 -7.24 -2.69 10.64
N LEU A 105 -7.83 -3.58 9.85
CA LEU A 105 -7.77 -5.02 10.07
C LEU A 105 -6.62 -5.63 9.27
N GLY A 106 -5.72 -6.29 9.99
CA GLY A 106 -4.51 -6.94 9.49
C GLY A 106 -3.25 -6.38 10.16
N ASP A 107 -2.24 -7.23 10.33
CA ASP A 107 -0.94 -6.91 10.93
C ASP A 107 0.24 -7.07 9.94
N GLY A 108 -0.07 -7.12 8.65
CA GLY A 108 0.91 -7.31 7.59
C GLY A 108 1.54 -6.02 7.09
N SER A 109 2.37 -6.17 6.05
CA SER A 109 3.06 -5.04 5.41
C SER A 109 2.11 -3.97 4.89
N LEU A 110 0.96 -4.38 4.31
CA LEU A 110 -0.03 -3.43 3.77
C LEU A 110 -0.61 -2.56 4.89
N SER A 111 -1.05 -3.18 5.98
CA SER A 111 -1.56 -2.47 7.15
C SER A 111 -0.54 -1.49 7.72
N TYR A 112 0.74 -1.89 7.77
CA TYR A 112 1.80 -1.04 8.28
C TYR A 112 2.02 0.21 7.42
N VAL A 113 2.02 0.04 6.10
CA VAL A 113 2.17 1.16 5.16
C VAL A 113 0.94 2.06 5.19
N VAL A 114 -0.28 1.50 5.23
CA VAL A 114 -1.53 2.26 5.37
C VAL A 114 -1.53 3.06 6.68
N ALA A 115 -1.20 2.44 7.81
CA ALA A 115 -1.10 3.12 9.11
C ALA A 115 -0.05 4.23 9.11
N THR A 116 1.12 3.99 8.47
CA THR A 116 2.18 5.00 8.34
C THR A 116 1.72 6.18 7.48
N SER A 117 1.03 5.91 6.37
CA SER A 117 0.52 6.93 5.45
C SER A 117 -0.59 7.77 6.08
N LEU A 118 -1.55 7.12 6.75
CA LEU A 118 -2.61 7.81 7.49
C LEU A 118 -2.05 8.69 8.60
N HIS A 119 -1.09 8.18 9.38
CA HIS A 119 -0.47 8.97 10.45
C HIS A 119 0.40 10.13 9.91
N TYR A 120 0.97 9.98 8.71
CA TYR A 120 1.69 11.07 8.04
C TYR A 120 0.73 12.18 7.58
N LEU A 121 -0.39 11.81 6.97
CA LEU A 121 -1.38 12.75 6.41
C LEU A 121 -2.30 13.34 7.48
N TYR A 122 -2.64 12.56 8.51
CA TYR A 122 -3.58 12.92 9.57
C TYR A 122 -2.98 12.61 10.95
N PRO A 123 -2.09 13.46 11.47
CA PRO A 123 -1.38 13.19 12.74
C PRO A 123 -2.29 13.00 13.95
N ASP A 124 -3.46 13.64 13.95
CA ASP A 124 -4.43 13.60 15.07
C ASP A 124 -5.43 12.44 14.96
N LEU A 125 -5.41 11.69 13.86
CA LEU A 125 -6.31 10.55 13.63
C LEU A 125 -5.99 9.41 14.60
N LYS A 126 -6.99 8.95 15.35
CA LYS A 126 -6.85 7.76 16.21
C LYS A 126 -6.91 6.50 15.36
N ILE A 127 -5.76 5.95 15.07
CA ILE A 127 -5.62 4.71 14.29
C ILE A 127 -5.53 3.54 15.25
N THR A 128 -6.41 2.55 15.10
CA THR A 128 -6.35 1.26 15.79
C THR A 128 -6.07 0.17 14.75
N VAL A 129 -4.99 -0.57 14.94
CA VAL A 129 -4.65 -1.75 14.14
C VAL A 129 -5.02 -3.00 14.92
N VAL A 130 -5.76 -3.91 14.28
CA VAL A 130 -6.14 -5.20 14.86
C VAL A 130 -5.52 -6.32 14.03
N GLY A 131 -4.85 -7.26 14.70
CA GLY A 131 -4.15 -8.34 14.05
C GLY A 131 -4.08 -9.60 14.89
N ARG A 132 -3.30 -10.60 14.43
CA ARG A 132 -3.16 -11.90 15.08
C ARG A 132 -1.78 -12.17 15.63
N ASN A 133 -0.77 -11.42 15.18
CA ASN A 133 0.62 -11.64 15.56
C ASN A 133 1.12 -10.49 16.44
N ASN A 134 1.32 -10.77 17.72
CA ASN A 134 1.74 -9.79 18.71
C ASN A 134 3.10 -9.14 18.36
N ASP A 135 4.06 -9.89 17.83
CA ASP A 135 5.39 -9.36 17.50
C ASP A 135 5.31 -8.34 16.35
N LYS A 136 4.42 -8.58 15.38
CA LYS A 136 4.14 -7.61 14.31
C LYS A 136 3.43 -6.37 14.84
N LEU A 137 2.44 -6.54 15.72
CA LEU A 137 1.68 -5.45 16.30
C LEU A 137 2.55 -4.50 17.14
N GLN A 138 3.58 -5.00 17.82
CA GLN A 138 4.53 -4.16 18.57
C GLN A 138 5.28 -3.13 17.70
N LEU A 139 5.40 -3.36 16.40
CA LEU A 139 6.03 -2.41 15.49
C LEU A 139 5.15 -1.20 15.17
N PHE A 140 3.85 -1.27 15.40
CA PHE A 140 2.91 -0.17 15.22
C PHE A 140 2.89 0.83 16.38
N ASN A 141 4.02 1.04 17.04
CA ASN A 141 4.18 1.88 18.23
C ASN A 141 4.00 3.39 18.01
N PHE A 142 3.68 3.81 16.79
CA PHE A 142 3.51 5.19 16.38
C PHE A 142 2.04 5.61 16.18
N ILE A 143 1.10 4.69 16.35
CA ILE A 143 -0.34 4.92 16.24
C ILE A 143 -1.02 4.94 17.61
N HIS A 144 -2.34 5.17 17.63
CA HIS A 144 -3.10 5.22 18.88
C HIS A 144 -3.13 3.87 19.60
N GLN A 145 -3.40 2.76 18.87
CA GLN A 145 -3.50 1.44 19.47
C GLN A 145 -3.20 0.34 18.44
N ALA A 146 -2.50 -0.72 18.88
CA ALA A 146 -2.33 -1.97 18.12
C ALA A 146 -2.65 -3.14 19.07
N ILE A 147 -3.65 -3.96 18.72
CA ILE A 147 -4.20 -4.99 19.59
C ILE A 147 -4.43 -6.30 18.85
N LEU A 148 -4.47 -7.39 19.60
CA LEU A 148 -4.89 -8.69 19.09
C LEU A 148 -6.39 -8.70 18.79
N THR A 149 -6.82 -9.51 17.82
CA THR A 149 -8.24 -9.69 17.49
C THR A 149 -9.07 -10.09 18.71
N SER A 150 -8.48 -10.86 19.66
CA SER A 150 -9.14 -11.24 20.91
C SER A 150 -9.32 -10.11 21.93
N GLU A 151 -8.66 -8.98 21.72
CA GLU A 151 -8.73 -7.78 22.57
C GLU A 151 -9.69 -6.72 22.01
N LEU A 152 -10.19 -6.91 20.80
CA LEU A 152 -11.21 -6.03 20.22
C LEU A 152 -12.55 -6.30 20.90
N THR A 153 -13.02 -5.34 21.71
CA THR A 153 -14.23 -5.50 22.51
C THR A 153 -15.48 -5.04 21.75
N GLU A 154 -16.62 -5.67 22.06
CA GLU A 154 -17.89 -5.42 21.37
C GLU A 154 -18.40 -3.97 21.44
N ASP A 155 -17.93 -3.17 22.38
CA ASP A 155 -18.31 -1.76 22.55
C ASP A 155 -17.45 -0.79 21.75
N GLN A 156 -16.28 -1.21 21.24
CA GLN A 156 -15.42 -0.36 20.42
C GLN A 156 -16.09 -0.02 19.08
N ARG A 157 -16.07 1.26 18.70
CA ARG A 157 -16.68 1.76 17.46
C ARG A 157 -15.78 2.77 16.76
N PHE A 158 -15.68 2.62 15.44
CA PHE A 158 -14.80 3.43 14.58
C PHE A 158 -15.60 4.18 13.52
N ASP A 159 -15.12 5.34 13.10
CA ASP A 159 -15.81 6.13 12.07
C ASP A 159 -15.64 5.50 10.69
N HIS A 160 -14.45 4.97 10.38
CA HIS A 160 -14.11 4.34 9.10
C HIS A 160 -13.17 3.16 9.31
N ALA A 161 -12.97 2.35 8.27
CA ALA A 161 -12.07 1.21 8.34
C ALA A 161 -11.32 0.92 7.02
N PHE A 162 -10.15 0.25 7.17
CA PHE A 162 -9.37 -0.30 6.06
C PHE A 162 -9.20 -1.81 6.28
N GLU A 163 -9.66 -2.60 5.33
CA GLU A 163 -9.43 -4.05 5.30
C GLU A 163 -8.12 -4.34 4.55
N CYS A 164 -7.13 -4.86 5.26
CA CYS A 164 -5.79 -5.12 4.75
C CYS A 164 -5.35 -6.57 4.95
N THR A 165 -6.29 -7.51 5.12
CA THR A 165 -5.99 -8.88 5.53
C THR A 165 -5.67 -9.77 4.33
N GLY A 166 -6.58 -9.83 3.37
CA GLY A 166 -6.45 -10.70 2.19
C GLY A 166 -6.62 -12.20 2.47
N GLY A 167 -6.73 -12.97 1.38
CA GLY A 167 -6.86 -14.43 1.41
C GLY A 167 -8.07 -14.91 2.21
N GLN A 168 -7.90 -16.01 2.93
CA GLN A 168 -8.96 -16.57 3.79
C GLN A 168 -9.31 -15.68 5.00
N GLY A 169 -8.47 -14.71 5.32
CA GLY A 169 -8.69 -13.77 6.40
C GLY A 169 -9.65 -12.63 6.05
N SER A 170 -9.93 -12.38 4.75
CA SER A 170 -10.78 -11.25 4.33
C SER A 170 -12.22 -11.38 4.83
N GLU A 171 -12.83 -12.57 4.78
CA GLU A 171 -14.21 -12.77 5.21
C GLU A 171 -14.43 -12.42 6.68
N PRO A 172 -13.72 -13.02 7.65
CA PRO A 172 -13.87 -12.62 9.04
C PRO A 172 -13.50 -11.15 9.28
N ALA A 173 -12.44 -10.64 8.64
CA ALA A 173 -12.02 -9.25 8.82
C ALA A 173 -13.09 -8.25 8.35
N ILE A 174 -13.72 -8.48 7.20
CA ILE A 174 -14.78 -7.60 6.69
C ILE A 174 -15.99 -7.62 7.61
N ASN A 175 -16.39 -8.79 8.11
CA ASN A 175 -17.52 -8.90 9.02
C ASN A 175 -17.20 -8.29 10.41
N ASP A 176 -15.99 -8.48 10.95
CA ASP A 176 -15.53 -7.77 12.16
C ASP A 176 -15.57 -6.25 11.96
N ILE A 177 -15.16 -5.74 10.80
CA ILE A 177 -15.29 -4.32 10.48
C ILE A 177 -16.75 -3.88 10.50
N ILE A 178 -17.65 -4.64 9.86
CA ILE A 178 -19.09 -4.32 9.82
C ILE A 178 -19.65 -4.22 11.24
N ASP A 179 -19.23 -5.10 12.15
CA ASP A 179 -19.70 -5.11 13.53
C ASP A 179 -19.23 -3.88 14.31
N HIS A 180 -18.01 -3.39 14.04
CA HIS A 180 -17.35 -2.33 14.82
C HIS A 180 -17.39 -0.94 14.15
N ILE A 181 -17.87 -0.81 12.92
CA ILE A 181 -17.97 0.48 12.25
C ILE A 181 -19.28 1.20 12.61
N LYS A 182 -19.19 2.51 12.83
CA LYS A 182 -20.36 3.37 13.08
C LYS A 182 -21.23 3.50 11.82
N PRO A 183 -22.54 3.80 11.96
CA PRO A 183 -23.40 4.07 10.81
C PRO A 183 -22.83 5.13 9.86
N GLN A 184 -23.05 4.93 8.57
CA GLN A 184 -22.53 5.73 7.45
C GLN A 184 -21.00 5.69 7.27
N GLY A 185 -20.32 4.81 7.99
CA GLY A 185 -18.86 4.63 7.86
C GLY A 185 -18.46 4.10 6.49
N THR A 186 -17.23 4.40 6.11
CA THR A 186 -16.61 3.93 4.85
C THR A 186 -15.62 2.83 5.14
N VAL A 187 -15.70 1.74 4.39
CA VAL A 187 -14.79 0.59 4.44
C VAL A 187 -13.97 0.55 3.16
N MET A 188 -12.66 0.73 3.27
CA MET A 188 -11.73 0.54 2.17
C MET A 188 -11.34 -0.93 2.08
N LEU A 189 -11.68 -1.58 0.97
CA LEU A 189 -11.30 -2.97 0.69
C LEU A 189 -10.00 -3.01 -0.08
N MET A 190 -8.94 -3.52 0.53
CA MET A 190 -7.59 -3.57 -0.03
C MET A 190 -7.00 -4.99 -0.03
N GLY A 191 -7.50 -5.88 0.81
CA GLY A 191 -7.07 -7.26 0.88
C GLY A 191 -7.49 -8.05 -0.36
N VAL A 192 -6.55 -8.77 -0.97
CA VAL A 192 -6.83 -9.61 -2.14
C VAL A 192 -7.24 -10.99 -1.67
N SER A 193 -8.40 -11.49 -2.12
CA SER A 193 -8.86 -12.86 -1.89
C SER A 193 -9.07 -13.58 -3.24
N ASP A 194 -8.59 -14.81 -3.35
CA ASP A 194 -8.81 -15.66 -4.53
C ASP A 194 -10.25 -16.18 -4.62
N ASN A 195 -10.94 -16.22 -3.49
CA ASN A 195 -12.30 -16.72 -3.39
C ASN A 195 -13.29 -15.59 -3.12
N ARG A 196 -14.56 -15.85 -3.45
CA ARG A 196 -15.65 -14.97 -3.03
C ARG A 196 -15.76 -15.02 -1.51
N VAL A 197 -15.96 -13.86 -0.89
CA VAL A 197 -16.15 -13.70 0.55
C VAL A 197 -17.62 -13.44 0.88
N ALA A 198 -18.14 -14.09 1.91
CA ALA A 198 -19.48 -13.83 2.41
C ALA A 198 -19.47 -12.58 3.29
N VAL A 199 -20.41 -11.68 3.05
CA VAL A 199 -20.53 -10.39 3.76
C VAL A 199 -21.92 -10.26 4.36
N ASN A 200 -22.00 -9.83 5.62
CA ASN A 200 -23.28 -9.51 6.27
C ASN A 200 -23.92 -8.26 5.64
N THR A 201 -24.59 -8.47 4.50
CA THR A 201 -25.21 -7.38 3.74
C THR A 201 -26.37 -6.73 4.47
N ARG A 202 -26.99 -7.42 5.44
CA ARG A 202 -28.07 -6.85 6.27
C ARG A 202 -27.53 -5.67 7.09
N ASP A 203 -26.43 -5.86 7.82
CA ASP A 203 -25.85 -4.81 8.64
C ASP A 203 -25.25 -3.69 7.79
N VAL A 204 -24.69 -4.01 6.61
CA VAL A 204 -24.26 -3.00 5.62
C VAL A 204 -25.43 -2.08 5.25
N LEU A 205 -26.60 -2.66 4.97
CA LEU A 205 -27.80 -1.91 4.62
C LEU A 205 -28.33 -1.10 5.81
N GLU A 206 -28.47 -1.73 6.99
CA GLU A 206 -29.04 -1.08 8.18
C GLU A 206 -28.17 0.07 8.71
N LYS A 207 -26.83 -0.07 8.62
CA LYS A 207 -25.88 0.98 8.99
C LYS A 207 -25.61 2.00 7.87
N GLY A 208 -26.10 1.78 6.65
CA GLY A 208 -25.82 2.64 5.50
C GLY A 208 -24.34 2.76 5.17
N LEU A 209 -23.59 1.63 5.19
CA LEU A 209 -22.17 1.62 4.99
C LEU A 209 -21.78 1.82 3.51
N THR A 210 -20.62 2.44 3.29
CA THR A 210 -20.01 2.60 1.98
C THR A 210 -18.80 1.67 1.85
N PHE A 211 -18.82 0.76 0.88
CA PHE A 211 -17.68 -0.12 0.57
C PHE A 211 -16.98 0.39 -0.68
N VAL A 212 -15.68 0.59 -0.56
CA VAL A 212 -14.82 1.14 -1.63
C VAL A 212 -13.68 0.19 -1.91
N GLY A 213 -13.68 -0.46 -3.07
CA GLY A 213 -12.55 -1.28 -3.52
C GLY A 213 -11.35 -0.40 -3.86
N SER A 214 -10.14 -0.81 -3.49
CA SER A 214 -8.91 -0.12 -3.85
C SER A 214 -7.84 -1.14 -4.25
N SER A 215 -7.32 -1.00 -5.46
CA SER A 215 -6.31 -1.90 -6.03
C SER A 215 -5.38 -1.13 -6.96
N ARG A 216 -4.07 -1.47 -6.89
CA ARG A 216 -3.06 -0.81 -7.70
C ARG A 216 -2.96 0.68 -7.39
N SER A 217 -2.35 1.46 -8.29
CA SER A 217 -2.15 2.90 -8.14
C SER A 217 -1.78 3.52 -9.49
N GLY A 218 -1.94 4.82 -9.61
CA GLY A 218 -1.52 5.59 -10.77
C GLY A 218 -0.30 6.47 -10.48
N ARG A 219 0.11 7.27 -11.47
CA ARG A 219 1.26 8.17 -11.37
C ARG A 219 1.13 9.14 -10.19
N GLU A 220 -0.02 9.76 -10.02
CA GLU A 220 -0.25 10.73 -8.94
C GLU A 220 -0.04 10.12 -7.55
N ASP A 221 -0.44 8.85 -7.37
CA ASP A 221 -0.24 8.13 -6.11
C ASP A 221 1.25 7.85 -5.85
N PHE A 222 2.03 7.60 -6.92
CA PHE A 222 3.50 7.49 -6.82
C PHE A 222 4.16 8.81 -6.44
N GLU A 223 3.72 9.94 -6.98
CA GLU A 223 4.22 11.27 -6.62
C GLU A 223 3.99 11.55 -5.14
N ARG A 224 2.78 11.28 -4.64
CA ARG A 224 2.44 11.39 -3.21
C ARG A 224 3.25 10.43 -2.33
N ALA A 225 3.47 9.20 -2.79
CA ALA A 225 4.28 8.22 -2.08
C ALA A 225 5.74 8.67 -1.98
N VAL A 226 6.32 9.16 -3.06
CA VAL A 226 7.70 9.67 -3.11
C VAL A 226 7.85 10.90 -2.21
N GLU A 227 6.89 11.81 -2.20
CA GLU A 227 6.85 12.95 -1.28
C GLU A 227 6.82 12.49 0.19
N MET A 228 5.94 11.55 0.53
CA MET A 228 5.89 10.97 1.88
C MET A 228 7.23 10.32 2.27
N LEU A 229 7.86 9.61 1.35
CA LEU A 229 9.15 8.95 1.56
C LEU A 229 10.31 9.95 1.81
N ALA A 230 10.18 11.23 1.46
CA ALA A 230 11.12 12.27 1.82
C ALA A 230 11.12 12.58 3.34
N ASN A 231 10.06 12.23 4.06
CA ASN A 231 9.96 12.44 5.49
C ASN A 231 10.82 11.43 6.27
N ARG A 232 11.80 11.93 7.05
CA ARG A 232 12.73 11.08 7.81
C ARG A 232 12.06 10.16 8.84
N ARG A 233 10.94 10.60 9.45
CA ARG A 233 10.19 9.75 10.40
C ARG A 233 9.51 8.60 9.69
N VAL A 234 8.96 8.86 8.49
CA VAL A 234 8.38 7.81 7.63
C VAL A 234 9.44 6.82 7.22
N GLN A 235 10.61 7.27 6.74
CA GLN A 235 11.72 6.38 6.39
C GLN A 235 12.14 5.50 7.57
N SER A 236 12.26 6.08 8.78
CA SER A 236 12.63 5.34 10.00
C SER A 236 11.62 4.23 10.32
N ARG A 237 10.32 4.51 10.20
CA ARG A 237 9.26 3.52 10.41
C ARG A 237 9.31 2.42 9.36
N LEU A 238 9.34 2.77 8.08
CA LEU A 238 9.31 1.82 6.98
C LEU A 238 10.54 0.89 6.97
N LYS A 239 11.69 1.32 7.49
CA LYS A 239 12.85 0.44 7.67
C LYS A 239 12.58 -0.75 8.60
N ASN A 240 11.63 -0.63 9.53
CA ASN A 240 11.27 -1.73 10.45
C ASN A 240 10.58 -2.90 9.74
N ILE A 241 10.01 -2.66 8.56
CA ILE A 241 9.31 -3.70 7.77
C ILE A 241 10.12 -4.15 6.54
N ILE A 242 11.39 -3.81 6.47
CA ILE A 242 12.28 -4.18 5.37
C ILE A 242 13.31 -5.20 5.88
N HIS A 243 13.32 -6.37 5.28
CA HIS A 243 14.46 -7.29 5.32
C HIS A 243 15.31 -7.06 4.06
N VAL A 244 16.58 -6.71 4.24
CA VAL A 244 17.51 -6.51 3.12
C VAL A 244 18.21 -7.84 2.85
N ASP A 245 17.94 -8.44 1.70
CA ASP A 245 18.63 -9.65 1.23
C ASP A 245 19.87 -9.29 0.42
N GLY A 246 20.66 -10.30 0.07
CA GLY A 246 21.86 -10.15 -0.75
C GLY A 246 21.56 -9.63 -2.16
N GLU A 247 22.61 -9.15 -2.84
CA GLU A 247 22.54 -8.71 -4.23
C GLU A 247 22.16 -9.89 -5.15
N VAL A 248 21.29 -9.61 -6.11
CA VAL A 248 20.87 -10.58 -7.13
C VAL A 248 21.79 -10.46 -8.34
N GLN A 249 22.60 -11.50 -8.55
CA GLN A 249 23.58 -11.60 -9.66
C GLN A 249 23.30 -12.81 -10.57
N ALA A 250 22.39 -13.70 -10.15
CA ALA A 250 22.03 -14.89 -10.90
C ALA A 250 20.56 -15.29 -10.62
N ILE A 251 20.00 -16.16 -11.46
CA ILE A 251 18.63 -16.67 -11.28
C ILE A 251 18.46 -17.36 -9.92
N SER A 252 19.48 -18.05 -9.42
CA SER A 252 19.44 -18.68 -8.10
C SER A 252 19.23 -17.67 -6.97
N ASP A 253 19.74 -16.45 -7.12
CA ASP A 253 19.58 -15.38 -6.12
C ASP A 253 18.14 -14.85 -6.11
N ILE A 254 17.47 -14.83 -7.27
CA ILE A 254 16.05 -14.51 -7.35
C ILE A 254 15.24 -15.52 -6.53
N HIS A 255 15.48 -16.81 -6.74
CA HIS A 255 14.81 -17.86 -5.96
C HIS A 255 15.07 -17.74 -4.46
N ARG A 256 16.32 -17.42 -4.06
CA ARG A 256 16.67 -17.16 -2.67
C ARG A 256 15.87 -15.98 -2.11
N ALA A 257 15.83 -14.84 -2.80
CA ALA A 257 15.13 -13.65 -2.34
C ALA A 257 13.61 -13.91 -2.16
N PHE A 258 12.99 -14.62 -3.09
CA PHE A 258 11.58 -15.01 -2.95
C PHE A 258 11.36 -15.99 -1.78
N ALA A 259 12.23 -16.98 -1.61
CA ALA A 259 12.14 -17.91 -0.49
C ALA A 259 12.32 -17.17 0.86
N THR A 260 13.19 -16.19 0.90
CA THR A 260 13.39 -15.32 2.08
C THR A 260 12.14 -14.50 2.39
N ASP A 261 11.47 -13.91 1.37
CA ASP A 261 10.24 -13.13 1.58
C ASP A 261 9.09 -13.96 2.17
N LEU A 262 9.02 -15.25 1.84
CA LEU A 262 8.00 -16.15 2.38
C LEU A 262 8.16 -16.43 3.89
N VAL A 263 9.36 -16.30 4.44
CA VAL A 263 9.65 -16.60 5.85
C VAL A 263 9.93 -15.35 6.69
N THR A 264 10.12 -14.19 6.06
CA THR A 264 10.28 -12.92 6.78
C THR A 264 8.93 -12.38 7.24
N PRO A 265 8.88 -11.66 8.38
CA PRO A 265 7.62 -11.13 8.90
C PRO A 265 6.93 -10.12 7.99
N PHE A 266 7.72 -9.38 7.18
CA PHE A 266 7.24 -8.31 6.31
C PHE A 266 7.83 -8.44 4.90
N LYS A 267 8.47 -7.39 4.35
CA LYS A 267 8.94 -7.35 2.97
C LYS A 267 10.44 -7.54 2.84
N THR A 268 10.82 -8.41 1.92
CA THR A 268 12.22 -8.56 1.50
C THR A 268 12.51 -7.62 0.33
N VAL A 269 13.60 -6.90 0.43
CA VAL A 269 14.16 -6.07 -0.65
C VAL A 269 15.58 -6.51 -0.98
N PHE A 270 15.95 -6.37 -2.24
CA PHE A 270 17.29 -6.73 -2.71
C PHE A 270 17.79 -5.71 -3.74
N LYS A 271 19.09 -5.69 -3.96
CA LYS A 271 19.71 -4.91 -5.02
C LYS A 271 19.83 -5.78 -6.27
N TRP A 272 19.45 -5.25 -7.41
CA TRP A 272 19.65 -5.86 -8.71
C TRP A 272 21.08 -5.59 -9.15
N GLY A 273 21.87 -6.61 -9.41
CA GLY A 273 23.29 -6.55 -9.70
C GLY A 273 23.71 -7.29 -10.98
N ILE A 274 22.71 -7.69 -11.78
CA ILE A 274 22.94 -8.34 -13.08
C ILE A 274 23.19 -7.27 -14.13
#